data_189f7e277bb6723f522dd8a7c7d672e5
#
_entry.id   189f7e277bb6723f522dd8a7c7d672e5
#
_cell.length_a   1.000
_cell.length_b   1.000
_cell.length_c   1.000
_cell.angle_alpha   90.00
_cell.angle_beta   90.00
_cell.angle_gamma   90.00
#
_symmetry.space_group_name_H-M   'P 1'
#
loop_
_entity.id
_entity.type
_entity.pdbx_description
1 polymer ?
#
loop_
_entity_poly.entity_id
_entity_poly.type
_entity_poly.pdbx_seq_one_letter_code
_entity_poly.pdbx_strand_id
1 'polypeptide(L)'
;DPGPVPVFSDLVSLQYIRAEGGGQLLFGNSDLSVLEPADPDAYLNRATDDFLEMAVGKIAHRFPGLADASVSGTYAGCYDVTPDFNPIISETRVAGLVVAAGFSGHGFKISPAVGRLVADLVVDGKSSDADVPESDFRLSRFAEGHLLTSPYPYVGAGEMR
;
A
#
# COMPACT_ATOMS: atom_id res chain seq x y z
N ASP A 1 3.83 19.04 -22.37
CA ASP A 1 2.63 18.60 -21.63
C ASP A 1 2.24 17.21 -22.15
N PRO A 2 2.23 16.17 -21.30
CA PRO A 2 1.85 14.83 -21.72
C PRO A 2 0.35 14.69 -22.07
N GLY A 3 -0.44 15.75 -21.91
CA GLY A 3 -1.88 15.71 -22.07
C GLY A 3 -2.57 14.90 -20.96
N PRO A 4 -3.83 14.50 -21.13
CA PRO A 4 -4.56 13.70 -20.16
C PRO A 4 -4.00 12.26 -20.13
N VAL A 5 -3.20 11.95 -19.11
CA VAL A 5 -2.70 10.60 -18.87
C VAL A 5 -3.57 9.93 -17.82
N PRO A 6 -4.18 8.76 -18.09
CA PRO A 6 -4.92 8.03 -17.08
C PRO A 6 -4.00 7.55 -15.97
N VAL A 7 -4.56 7.23 -14.81
CA VAL A 7 -3.83 6.45 -13.79
C VAL A 7 -3.53 5.08 -14.38
N PHE A 8 -2.28 4.69 -14.36
CA PHE A 8 -1.78 3.50 -15.03
C PHE A 8 -0.92 2.69 -14.06
N SER A 9 -1.12 1.38 -14.01
CA SER A 9 -0.26 0.44 -13.30
C SER A 9 0.30 -0.58 -14.29
N ASP A 10 1.61 -0.65 -14.38
CA ASP A 10 2.31 -1.67 -15.15
C ASP A 10 2.65 -2.84 -14.23
N LEU A 11 1.93 -3.94 -14.39
CA LEU A 11 2.10 -5.14 -13.57
C LEU A 11 3.29 -6.01 -14.02
N VAL A 12 3.98 -5.63 -15.09
CA VAL A 12 5.19 -6.33 -15.58
C VAL A 12 6.45 -5.68 -14.99
N SER A 13 6.56 -4.36 -15.11
CA SER A 13 7.69 -3.60 -14.55
C SER A 13 7.49 -3.15 -13.11
N LEU A 14 6.29 -3.42 -12.54
CA LEU A 14 5.90 -3.11 -11.16
C LEU A 14 6.01 -1.62 -10.83
N GLN A 15 5.39 -0.80 -11.66
CA GLN A 15 5.34 0.65 -11.47
C GLN A 15 3.94 1.20 -11.70
N TYR A 16 3.65 2.32 -11.08
CA TYR A 16 2.43 3.07 -11.33
C TYR A 16 2.73 4.50 -11.73
N ILE A 17 1.82 5.06 -12.52
CA ILE A 17 1.98 6.38 -13.10
C ILE A 17 0.65 7.10 -13.04
N ARG A 18 0.69 8.38 -12.73
CA ARG A 18 -0.45 9.27 -12.85
C ARG A 18 -0.02 10.67 -13.25
N ALA A 19 -0.91 11.39 -13.92
CA ALA A 19 -0.71 12.81 -14.15
C ALA A 19 -0.91 13.60 -12.86
N GLU A 20 0.00 14.54 -12.62
CA GLU A 20 -0.12 15.63 -11.66
C GLU A 20 -0.41 16.93 -12.40
N GLY A 21 -0.80 17.97 -11.71
CA GLY A 21 -0.99 19.27 -12.33
C GLY A 21 0.31 19.86 -12.91
N GLY A 22 0.20 20.78 -13.87
CA GLY A 22 1.36 21.50 -14.41
C GLY A 22 2.26 20.73 -15.34
N GLY A 23 1.75 19.69 -16.01
CA GLY A 23 2.54 18.89 -16.95
C GLY A 23 3.50 17.90 -16.29
N GLN A 24 3.31 17.64 -15.01
CA GLN A 24 4.09 16.67 -14.24
C GLN A 24 3.44 15.29 -14.25
N LEU A 25 4.30 14.27 -14.19
CA LEU A 25 3.92 12.88 -13.98
C LEU A 25 4.52 12.38 -12.67
N LEU A 26 3.71 11.69 -11.88
CA LEU A 26 4.19 10.96 -10.70
C LEU A 26 4.41 9.51 -11.09
N PHE A 27 5.58 9.00 -10.73
CA PHE A 27 5.94 7.60 -10.87
C PHE A 27 6.20 7.00 -9.49
N GLY A 28 5.73 5.78 -9.28
CA GLY A 28 6.02 5.04 -8.07
C GLY A 28 6.32 3.59 -8.37
N ASN A 29 7.09 2.97 -7.48
CA ASN A 29 7.40 1.56 -7.52
C ASN A 29 6.30 0.77 -6.77
N SER A 30 5.84 -0.33 -7.33
CA SER A 30 4.91 -1.28 -6.72
C SER A 30 5.55 -2.65 -6.48
N ASP A 31 6.87 -2.75 -6.63
CA ASP A 31 7.61 -3.96 -6.33
C ASP A 31 7.87 -4.05 -4.81
N LEU A 32 7.14 -4.93 -4.15
CA LEU A 32 7.26 -5.16 -2.72
C LEU A 32 8.48 -6.01 -2.35
N SER A 33 9.12 -6.68 -3.32
CA SER A 33 10.30 -7.51 -3.08
C SER A 33 11.54 -6.70 -2.69
N VAL A 34 11.52 -5.39 -2.98
CA VAL A 34 12.59 -4.44 -2.67
C VAL A 34 12.32 -3.59 -1.42
N LEU A 35 11.31 -3.93 -0.63
CA LEU A 35 11.04 -3.25 0.63
C LEU A 35 12.11 -3.60 1.66
N GLU A 36 12.70 -2.58 2.24
CA GLU A 36 13.64 -2.70 3.35
C GLU A 36 13.02 -2.21 4.66
N PRO A 37 13.34 -2.83 5.80
CA PRO A 37 12.93 -2.31 7.09
C PRO A 37 13.47 -0.89 7.30
N ALA A 38 12.61 -0.01 7.77
CA ALA A 38 12.97 1.38 8.06
C ALA A 38 12.52 1.77 9.47
N ASP A 39 13.29 2.64 10.10
CA ASP A 39 12.88 3.28 11.35
C ASP A 39 11.85 4.37 11.01
N PRO A 40 10.59 4.25 11.47
CA PRO A 40 9.55 5.22 11.15
C PRO A 40 9.86 6.64 11.65
N ASP A 41 10.71 6.77 12.66
CA ASP A 41 11.09 8.06 13.23
C ASP A 41 12.35 8.67 12.56
N ALA A 42 13.07 7.89 11.75
CA ALA A 42 14.36 8.29 11.18
C ALA A 42 14.59 7.82 9.73
N TYR A 43 13.54 7.53 8.97
CA TYR A 43 13.70 7.12 7.57
C TYR A 43 14.02 8.29 6.63
N LEU A 44 14.65 7.97 5.51
CA LEU A 44 14.90 8.92 4.43
C LEU A 44 13.60 9.18 3.66
N ASN A 45 13.03 10.39 3.80
CA ASN A 45 11.76 10.75 3.14
C ASN A 45 11.91 11.17 1.66
N ARG A 46 12.96 10.72 1.00
CA ARG A 46 13.21 10.94 -0.43
C ARG A 46 13.76 9.67 -1.06
N ALA A 47 13.71 9.59 -2.39
CA ALA A 47 14.33 8.50 -3.12
C ALA A 47 15.85 8.49 -2.93
N THR A 48 16.43 7.30 -2.92
CA THR A 48 17.88 7.10 -3.05
C THR A 48 18.30 7.25 -4.51
N ASP A 49 19.59 7.46 -4.75
CA ASP A 49 20.11 7.58 -6.12
C ASP A 49 19.92 6.27 -6.90
N ASP A 50 20.13 5.10 -6.28
CA ASP A 50 19.90 3.79 -6.87
C ASP A 50 18.42 3.58 -7.26
N PHE A 51 17.50 4.03 -6.40
CA PHE A 51 16.08 3.98 -6.72
C PHE A 51 15.74 4.88 -7.91
N LEU A 52 16.31 6.08 -7.97
CA LEU A 52 16.10 7.00 -9.07
C LEU A 52 16.61 6.44 -10.39
N GLU A 53 17.81 5.86 -10.42
CA GLU A 53 18.37 5.24 -11.62
C GLU A 53 17.48 4.11 -12.11
N MET A 54 17.05 3.22 -11.22
CA MET A 54 16.11 2.13 -11.54
C MET A 54 14.78 2.67 -12.08
N ALA A 55 14.18 3.65 -11.42
CA ALA A 55 12.89 4.22 -11.80
C ALA A 55 12.96 4.93 -13.15
N VAL A 56 13.96 5.76 -13.35
CA VAL A 56 14.19 6.46 -14.63
C VAL A 56 14.40 5.47 -15.77
N GLY A 57 15.17 4.39 -15.53
CA GLY A 57 15.38 3.32 -16.52
C GLY A 57 14.06 2.64 -16.90
N LYS A 58 13.21 2.30 -15.94
CA LYS A 58 11.88 1.71 -16.19
C LYS A 58 10.98 2.67 -16.98
N ILE A 59 10.98 3.96 -16.62
CA ILE A 59 10.18 4.99 -17.28
C ILE A 59 10.63 5.18 -18.73
N ALA A 60 11.93 5.36 -18.97
CA ALA A 60 12.49 5.56 -20.31
C ALA A 60 12.20 4.36 -21.22
N HIS A 61 12.28 3.15 -20.68
CA HIS A 61 11.93 1.94 -21.42
C HIS A 61 10.45 1.90 -21.80
N ARG A 62 9.56 2.22 -20.87
CA ARG A 62 8.10 2.13 -21.07
C ARG A 62 7.54 3.30 -21.87
N PHE A 63 8.12 4.47 -21.70
CA PHE A 63 7.72 5.73 -22.32
C PHE A 63 8.92 6.44 -22.97
N PRO A 64 9.37 5.97 -24.14
CA PRO A 64 10.55 6.57 -24.80
C PRO A 64 10.42 8.08 -25.04
N GLY A 65 9.20 8.59 -25.21
CA GLY A 65 8.94 10.02 -25.35
C GLY A 65 9.23 10.87 -24.09
N LEU A 66 9.53 10.24 -22.96
CA LEU A 66 9.93 10.91 -21.71
C LEU A 66 11.44 10.83 -21.45
N ALA A 67 12.24 10.36 -22.40
CA ALA A 67 13.68 10.20 -22.21
C ALA A 67 14.41 11.51 -21.87
N ASP A 68 13.88 12.65 -22.34
CA ASP A 68 14.43 13.99 -22.06
C ASP A 68 13.75 14.69 -20.85
N ALA A 69 12.85 13.99 -20.16
CA ALA A 69 12.21 14.56 -18.98
C ALA A 69 13.18 14.62 -17.79
N SER A 70 13.01 15.63 -16.94
CA SER A 70 13.80 15.78 -15.72
C SER A 70 13.00 15.41 -14.48
N VAL A 71 13.68 14.91 -13.45
CA VAL A 71 13.09 14.67 -12.14
C VAL A 71 13.00 15.99 -11.40
N SER A 72 11.78 16.42 -11.06
CA SER A 72 11.54 17.67 -10.34
C SER A 72 11.53 17.53 -8.83
N GLY A 73 11.32 16.31 -8.31
CA GLY A 73 11.30 16.02 -6.89
C GLY A 73 11.05 14.55 -6.60
N THR A 74 11.31 14.16 -5.38
CA THR A 74 11.06 12.79 -4.89
C THR A 74 10.55 12.83 -3.47
N TYR A 75 9.79 11.81 -3.10
CA TYR A 75 9.43 11.54 -1.71
C TYR A 75 9.35 10.02 -1.47
N ALA A 76 9.48 9.64 -0.24
CA ALA A 76 9.32 8.27 0.21
C ALA A 76 8.49 8.25 1.50
N GLY A 77 7.91 7.12 1.82
CA GLY A 77 7.14 6.88 3.04
C GLY A 77 7.27 5.45 3.50
N CYS A 78 6.97 5.21 4.77
CA CYS A 78 6.94 3.87 5.32
C CYS A 78 5.58 3.21 5.08
N TYR A 79 5.60 1.91 4.81
CA TYR A 79 4.43 1.05 4.95
C TYR A 79 4.46 0.38 6.32
N ASP A 80 3.32 0.32 6.98
CA ASP A 80 3.08 -0.43 8.20
C ASP A 80 2.69 -1.89 7.84
N VAL A 81 3.68 -2.70 7.47
CA VAL A 81 3.46 -4.03 6.89
C VAL A 81 3.19 -5.07 7.98
N THR A 82 2.10 -5.82 7.84
CA THR A 82 1.79 -7.00 8.65
C THR A 82 2.32 -8.28 8.01
N PRO A 83 2.49 -9.38 8.80
CA PRO A 83 2.98 -10.65 8.25
C PRO A 83 2.12 -11.26 7.13
N ASP A 84 0.84 -10.95 7.08
CA ASP A 84 -0.11 -11.44 6.08
C ASP A 84 -0.58 -10.35 5.11
N PHE A 85 0.03 -9.16 5.15
CA PHE A 85 -0.33 -7.99 4.34
C PHE A 85 -1.78 -7.51 4.50
N ASN A 86 -2.47 -7.96 5.54
CA ASN A 86 -3.83 -7.54 5.85
C ASN A 86 -3.89 -6.69 7.11
N PRO A 87 -4.82 -5.72 7.20
CA PRO A 87 -4.88 -4.81 8.33
C PRO A 87 -5.24 -5.52 9.65
N ILE A 88 -4.86 -4.88 10.73
CA ILE A 88 -5.35 -5.18 12.07
C ILE A 88 -6.50 -4.22 12.34
N ILE A 89 -7.70 -4.75 12.56
CA ILE A 89 -8.88 -3.99 12.99
C ILE A 89 -9.50 -4.77 14.14
N SER A 90 -9.20 -4.37 15.37
CA SER A 90 -9.45 -5.22 16.54
C SER A 90 -9.60 -4.42 17.81
N GLU A 91 -10.41 -4.93 18.72
CA GLU A 91 -10.27 -4.57 20.13
C GLU A 91 -8.90 -5.03 20.65
N THR A 92 -8.40 -4.33 21.65
CA THR A 92 -7.15 -4.68 22.32
C THR A 92 -7.42 -5.25 23.72
N ARG A 93 -6.35 -5.66 24.41
CA ARG A 93 -6.45 -6.07 25.82
C ARG A 93 -6.80 -4.92 26.76
N VAL A 94 -6.69 -3.68 26.29
CA VAL A 94 -7.06 -2.48 27.04
C VAL A 94 -8.52 -2.20 26.73
N ALA A 95 -9.38 -2.26 27.73
CA ALA A 95 -10.80 -2.04 27.57
C ALA A 95 -11.10 -0.68 26.92
N GLY A 96 -11.91 -0.68 25.88
CA GLY A 96 -12.32 0.51 25.13
C GLY A 96 -11.27 1.01 24.10
N LEU A 97 -10.13 0.32 23.95
CA LEU A 97 -9.15 0.65 22.94
C LEU A 97 -9.28 -0.28 21.72
N VAL A 98 -9.69 0.29 20.59
CA VAL A 98 -9.73 -0.36 19.27
C VAL A 98 -8.54 0.13 18.45
N VAL A 99 -7.88 -0.77 17.74
CA VAL A 99 -6.77 -0.47 16.84
C VAL A 99 -7.20 -0.72 15.39
N ALA A 100 -6.82 0.19 14.49
CA ALA A 100 -6.91 0.03 13.06
C ALA A 100 -5.55 0.45 12.47
N ALA A 101 -4.71 -0.51 12.09
CA ALA A 101 -3.32 -0.31 11.67
C ALA A 101 -2.83 -1.45 10.78
N GLY A 102 -1.60 -1.35 10.27
CA GLY A 102 -0.98 -2.43 9.50
C GLY A 102 -1.60 -2.60 8.11
N PHE A 103 -1.92 -1.50 7.44
CA PHE A 103 -2.62 -1.55 6.15
C PHE A 103 -1.75 -1.96 4.97
N SER A 104 -0.46 -2.14 5.15
CA SER A 104 0.47 -2.70 4.16
C SER A 104 0.39 -2.02 2.78
N GLY A 105 0.17 -0.70 2.76
CA GLY A 105 0.04 0.09 1.53
C GLY A 105 -1.37 0.09 0.90
N HIS A 106 -2.35 -0.61 1.45
CA HIS A 106 -3.69 -0.75 0.86
C HIS A 106 -4.76 0.17 1.48
N GLY A 107 -4.47 0.83 2.60
CA GLY A 107 -5.44 1.48 3.46
C GLY A 107 -6.34 2.49 2.78
N PHE A 108 -5.79 3.32 1.89
CA PHE A 108 -6.55 4.40 1.26
C PHE A 108 -7.78 3.87 0.49
N LYS A 109 -7.60 2.87 -0.37
CA LYS A 109 -8.67 2.35 -1.22
C LYS A 109 -9.76 1.60 -0.46
N ILE A 110 -9.43 1.02 0.70
CA ILE A 110 -10.37 0.28 1.55
C ILE A 110 -10.92 1.11 2.71
N SER A 111 -10.51 2.37 2.84
CA SER A 111 -10.87 3.23 3.99
C SER A 111 -12.39 3.35 4.25
N PRO A 112 -13.30 3.36 3.26
CA PRO A 112 -14.74 3.37 3.55
C PRO A 112 -15.23 2.10 4.25
N ALA A 113 -14.75 0.93 3.82
CA ALA A 113 -15.11 -0.35 4.45
C ALA A 113 -14.49 -0.47 5.85
N VAL A 114 -13.24 -0.03 6.01
CA VAL A 114 -12.57 0.04 7.32
C VAL A 114 -13.33 0.94 8.28
N GLY A 115 -13.73 2.14 7.84
CA GLY A 115 -14.51 3.06 8.66
C GLY A 115 -15.82 2.44 9.14
N ARG A 116 -16.50 1.67 8.29
CA ARG A 116 -17.70 0.94 8.66
C ARG A 116 -17.41 -0.12 9.72
N LEU A 117 -16.41 -0.98 9.48
CA LEU A 117 -16.05 -2.05 10.40
C LEU A 117 -15.60 -1.51 11.76
N VAL A 118 -14.82 -0.43 11.81
CA VAL A 118 -14.40 0.22 13.06
C VAL A 118 -15.60 0.77 13.81
N ALA A 119 -16.55 1.40 13.12
CA ALA A 119 -17.78 1.91 13.73
C ALA A 119 -18.61 0.77 14.34
N ASP A 120 -18.78 -0.31 13.60
CA ASP A 120 -19.51 -1.51 14.04
C ASP A 120 -18.85 -2.13 15.29
N LEU A 121 -17.52 -2.24 15.30
CA LEU A 121 -16.77 -2.75 16.45
C LEU A 121 -16.94 -1.87 17.70
N VAL A 122 -16.87 -0.55 17.54
CA VAL A 122 -16.99 0.39 18.67
C VAL A 122 -18.40 0.40 19.26
N VAL A 123 -19.43 0.25 18.41
CA VAL A 123 -20.83 0.37 18.83
C VAL A 123 -21.40 -0.99 19.27
N ASP A 124 -21.16 -2.03 18.47
CA ASP A 124 -21.83 -3.33 18.60
C ASP A 124 -20.89 -4.48 18.98
N GLY A 125 -19.57 -4.22 18.98
CA GLY A 125 -18.52 -5.22 19.26
C GLY A 125 -18.36 -6.28 18.17
N LYS A 126 -19.00 -6.12 17.01
CA LYS A 126 -18.95 -7.07 15.90
C LYS A 126 -19.29 -6.40 14.59
N SER A 127 -18.83 -6.99 13.48
CA SER A 127 -19.18 -6.55 12.12
C SER A 127 -20.67 -6.72 11.84
N SER A 128 -21.26 -5.76 11.15
CA SER A 128 -22.61 -5.88 10.59
C SER A 128 -22.63 -6.56 9.22
N ASP A 129 -21.45 -6.80 8.63
CA ASP A 129 -21.27 -7.44 7.33
C ASP A 129 -20.73 -8.86 7.52
N ALA A 130 -21.53 -9.85 7.18
CA ALA A 130 -21.15 -11.27 7.32
C ALA A 130 -20.01 -11.70 6.38
N ASP A 131 -19.81 -10.99 5.27
CA ASP A 131 -18.73 -11.27 4.32
C ASP A 131 -17.40 -10.63 4.75
N VAL A 132 -17.45 -9.74 5.77
CA VAL A 132 -16.28 -9.06 6.33
C VAL A 132 -16.30 -9.21 7.87
N PRO A 133 -16.13 -10.43 8.39
CA PRO A 133 -16.18 -10.67 9.83
C PRO A 133 -14.97 -10.03 10.54
N GLU A 134 -15.21 -9.40 11.68
CA GLU A 134 -14.16 -8.78 12.50
C GLU A 134 -13.09 -9.78 12.95
N SER A 135 -13.49 -11.04 13.10
CA SER A 135 -12.59 -12.13 13.50
C SER A 135 -11.40 -12.31 12.57
N ASP A 136 -11.54 -11.98 11.29
CA ASP A 136 -10.48 -12.10 10.30
C ASP A 136 -9.37 -11.08 10.55
N PHE A 137 -9.73 -9.90 11.07
CA PHE A 137 -8.79 -8.79 11.26
C PHE A 137 -8.29 -8.66 12.71
N ARG A 138 -8.62 -9.62 13.57
CA ARG A 138 -8.22 -9.58 14.99
C ARG A 138 -6.70 -9.62 15.16
N LEU A 139 -6.20 -8.85 16.12
CA LEU A 139 -4.77 -8.79 16.41
C LEU A 139 -4.19 -10.16 16.84
N SER A 140 -4.97 -10.98 17.54
CA SER A 140 -4.55 -12.28 18.04
C SER A 140 -4.24 -13.31 16.94
N ARG A 141 -4.72 -13.10 15.71
CA ARG A 141 -4.51 -14.06 14.59
C ARG A 141 -3.04 -14.38 14.33
N PHE A 142 -2.14 -13.43 14.59
CA PHE A 142 -0.69 -13.66 14.43
C PHE A 142 -0.14 -14.63 15.47
N ALA A 143 -0.53 -14.47 16.74
CA ALA A 143 -0.13 -15.38 17.80
C ALA A 143 -0.78 -16.78 17.67
N GLU A 144 -1.96 -16.85 17.07
CA GLU A 144 -2.69 -18.08 16.79
C GLU A 144 -2.18 -18.80 15.53
N GLY A 145 -1.37 -18.13 14.70
CA GLY A 145 -0.93 -18.66 13.41
C GLY A 145 -2.04 -18.69 12.33
N HIS A 146 -3.12 -17.95 12.55
CA HIS A 146 -4.26 -17.88 11.63
C HIS A 146 -4.13 -16.67 10.70
N LEU A 147 -3.12 -16.69 9.84
CA LEU A 147 -2.90 -15.65 8.85
C LEU A 147 -3.98 -15.66 7.77
N LEU A 148 -4.39 -14.47 7.33
CA LEU A 148 -5.27 -14.35 6.18
C LEU A 148 -4.50 -14.72 4.91
N THR A 149 -5.11 -15.58 4.10
CA THR A 149 -4.57 -15.97 2.79
C THR A 149 -5.60 -15.68 1.71
N SER A 150 -5.15 -15.08 0.60
CA SER A 150 -6.03 -14.91 -0.55
C SER A 150 -6.39 -16.26 -1.16
N PRO A 151 -7.68 -16.51 -1.47
CA PRO A 151 -8.06 -17.69 -2.24
C PRO A 151 -7.55 -17.62 -3.68
N TYR A 152 -7.10 -16.46 -4.12
CA TYR A 152 -6.52 -16.20 -5.44
C TYR A 152 -5.10 -15.65 -5.27
N PRO A 153 -4.12 -16.48 -4.93
CA PRO A 153 -2.76 -16.04 -4.77
C PRO A 153 -2.23 -15.56 -6.13
N TYR A 154 -1.87 -14.29 -6.19
CA TYR A 154 -1.12 -13.77 -7.32
C TYR A 154 0.37 -14.05 -7.10
N VAL A 155 1.05 -14.43 -8.18
CA VAL A 155 2.50 -14.56 -8.21
C VAL A 155 3.06 -13.35 -8.95
N GLY A 156 4.05 -12.70 -8.41
CA GLY A 156 4.64 -11.48 -8.99
C GLY A 156 3.91 -10.20 -8.56
N ALA A 157 3.63 -9.30 -9.50
CA ALA A 157 2.98 -7.99 -9.24
C ALA A 157 1.66 -8.07 -8.45
N GLY A 158 1.08 -9.23 -8.42
CA GLY A 158 -0.13 -9.50 -7.69
C GLY A 158 0.09 -10.01 -6.26
N GLU A 159 1.33 -10.07 -5.78
CA GLU A 159 1.60 -10.35 -4.36
C GLU A 159 1.24 -9.20 -3.42
N MET A 160 0.60 -8.15 -3.91
CA MET A 160 -0.29 -7.33 -3.11
C MET A 160 -1.50 -8.19 -2.72
N ARG A 161 -1.26 -9.08 -1.79
CA ARG A 161 -2.25 -9.97 -1.17
C ARG A 161 -3.27 -9.20 -0.39
#